data_73c627313f3e6baca53148c6489310c1
#
_entry.id   73c627313f3e6baca53148c6489310c1
#
_cell.length_a   1.000
_cell.length_b   1.000
_cell.length_c   1.000
_cell.angle_alpha   90.00
_cell.angle_beta   90.00
_cell.angle_gamma   90.00
#
_symmetry.space_group_name_H-M   'P 1'
#
loop_
_entity.id
_entity.type
_entity.pdbx_description
1 polymer ?
#
loop_
_entity_poly.entity_id
_entity_poly.type
_entity_poly.pdbx_seq_one_letter_code
_entity_poly.pdbx_strand_id
1 'polypeptide(L)'
;NCVLGIINLRGNEVTVIDNRLRFGLIPGEVTNNTRIIIMELESIVTGILVDSVAEIVYLKSSEIDSVSNIGLVKSAQFIQGMSHRDDGLLFLVNLNTLFTQEK
;
A
#
# COMPACT_ATOMS: atom_id res chain seq x y z
N ASN A 1 -11.13 9.76 5.89
CA ASN A 1 -9.87 10.41 5.64
C ASN A 1 -8.70 9.60 6.19
N CYS A 2 -7.71 9.36 5.35
CA CYS A 2 -6.60 8.48 5.71
C CYS A 2 -5.33 9.22 6.13
N VAL A 3 -5.36 10.55 6.16
CA VAL A 3 -4.16 11.33 6.49
C VAL A 3 -3.89 11.24 7.99
N LEU A 4 -2.70 10.75 8.34
CA LEU A 4 -2.27 10.67 9.73
C LEU A 4 -1.59 11.95 10.20
N GLY A 5 -0.82 12.58 9.34
CA GLY A 5 -0.08 13.76 9.71
C GLY A 5 1.04 14.02 8.72
N ILE A 6 1.99 14.84 9.17
CA ILE A 6 3.11 15.25 8.35
C ILE A 6 4.39 14.98 9.12
N ILE A 7 5.38 14.41 8.43
CA ILE A 7 6.71 14.22 9.01
C ILE A 7 7.70 15.08 8.24
N ASN A 8 8.82 15.38 8.89
CA ASN A 8 9.90 16.12 8.26
C ASN A 8 10.97 15.11 7.87
N LEU A 9 11.26 15.05 6.57
CA LEU A 9 12.27 14.14 6.05
C LEU A 9 13.30 14.96 5.30
N ARG A 10 14.49 15.09 5.88
CA ARG A 10 15.59 15.81 5.27
C ARG A 10 15.20 17.23 4.88
N GLY A 11 14.45 17.91 5.76
CA GLY A 11 14.04 19.27 5.52
C GLY A 11 12.77 19.43 4.69
N ASN A 12 12.20 18.33 4.21
CA ASN A 12 10.97 18.36 3.42
C ASN A 12 9.82 17.80 4.21
N GLU A 13 8.66 18.42 4.07
CA GLU A 13 7.45 17.90 4.72
C GLU A 13 6.85 16.81 3.85
N VAL A 14 6.57 15.65 4.47
CA VAL A 14 5.98 14.51 3.77
C VAL A 14 4.69 14.13 4.47
N THR A 15 3.60 14.12 3.71
CA THR A 15 2.31 13.68 4.23
C THR A 15 2.32 12.18 4.40
N VAL A 16 1.89 11.72 5.56
CA VAL A 16 1.81 10.29 5.86
C VAL A 16 0.36 9.87 5.89
N ILE A 17 0.02 8.83 5.14
CA ILE A 17 -1.33 8.32 5.08
C ILE A 17 -1.39 6.89 5.59
N ASP A 18 -2.57 6.52 6.10
CA ASP A 18 -2.85 5.17 6.56
C ASP A 18 -3.97 4.62 5.69
N ASN A 19 -3.64 3.66 4.84
CA ASN A 19 -4.59 3.11 3.89
C ASN A 19 -5.32 1.87 4.38
N ARG A 20 -5.12 1.50 5.64
CA ARG A 20 -5.76 0.28 6.15
C ARG A 20 -7.27 0.34 6.04
N LEU A 21 -7.86 1.50 6.28
CA LEU A 21 -9.31 1.64 6.16
C LEU A 21 -9.80 1.45 4.74
N ARG A 22 -9.01 1.83 3.74
CA ARG A 22 -9.39 1.63 2.35
C ARG A 22 -9.43 0.16 1.97
N PHE A 23 -8.62 -0.66 2.64
CA PHE A 23 -8.60 -2.09 2.38
C PHE A 23 -9.56 -2.85 3.29
N GLY A 24 -10.40 -2.13 4.05
CA GLY A 24 -11.32 -2.77 4.95
C GLY A 24 -10.66 -3.36 6.18
N LEU A 25 -9.46 -2.93 6.48
CA LEU A 25 -8.71 -3.42 7.63
C LEU A 25 -8.91 -2.48 8.81
N ILE A 26 -8.84 -3.05 10.00
CA ILE A 26 -8.94 -2.26 11.23
C ILE A 26 -7.55 -1.72 11.56
N PRO A 27 -7.38 -0.39 11.68
CA PRO A 27 -6.07 0.15 12.03
C PRO A 27 -5.67 -0.33 13.43
N GLY A 28 -4.46 -0.87 13.52
CA GLY A 28 -3.92 -1.31 14.78
C GLY A 28 -3.02 -0.26 15.38
N GLU A 29 -2.45 -0.61 16.51
CA GLU A 29 -1.52 0.27 17.19
C GLU A 29 -0.17 0.25 16.49
N VAL A 30 0.59 1.32 16.68
CA VAL A 30 1.97 1.37 16.21
C VAL A 30 2.80 0.42 17.06
N THR A 31 3.59 -0.42 16.41
CA THR A 31 4.44 -1.38 17.07
C THR A 31 5.89 -1.18 16.62
N ASN A 32 6.78 -1.98 17.15
CA ASN A 32 8.18 -1.93 16.72
C ASN A 32 8.37 -2.35 15.27
N ASN A 33 7.38 -3.04 14.70
CA ASN A 33 7.45 -3.48 13.31
C ASN A 33 6.85 -2.47 12.33
N THR A 34 6.13 -1.49 12.83
CA THR A 34 5.49 -0.48 12.00
C THR A 34 6.52 0.31 11.21
N ARG A 35 6.24 0.54 9.95
CA ARG A 35 7.16 1.28 9.07
C ARG A 35 6.37 2.29 8.25
N ILE A 36 7.09 3.29 7.76
CA ILE A 36 6.55 4.25 6.80
C ILE A 36 7.34 4.08 5.52
N ILE A 37 6.63 3.74 4.45
CA ILE A 37 7.26 3.61 3.14
C ILE A 37 7.12 4.94 2.45
N ILE A 38 8.26 5.54 2.09
CA ILE A 38 8.29 6.81 1.37
C ILE A 38 8.30 6.52 -0.11
N MET A 39 7.41 7.15 -0.85
CA MET A 39 7.38 6.95 -2.29
C MET A 39 7.09 8.26 -3.00
N GLU A 40 7.51 8.33 -4.24
CA GLU A 40 7.32 9.49 -5.07
C GLU A 40 6.53 9.09 -6.30
N LEU A 41 5.39 9.75 -6.50
CA LEU A 41 4.56 9.57 -7.68
C LEU A 41 4.32 10.94 -8.28
N GLU A 42 4.71 11.12 -9.55
CA GLU A 42 4.48 12.36 -10.28
C GLU A 42 4.97 13.58 -9.49
N SER A 43 6.17 13.46 -8.94
CA SER A 43 6.84 14.52 -8.19
C SER A 43 6.24 14.78 -6.80
N ILE A 44 5.25 14.02 -6.40
CA ILE A 44 4.68 14.15 -5.06
C ILE A 44 5.24 13.04 -4.18
N VAL A 45 5.84 13.44 -3.06
CA VAL A 45 6.42 12.49 -2.11
C VAL A 45 5.41 12.23 -1.01
N THR A 46 5.08 10.97 -0.79
CA THR A 46 4.08 10.57 0.19
C THR A 46 4.62 9.41 1.02
N GLY A 47 4.30 9.41 2.31
CA GLY A 47 4.60 8.29 3.18
C GLY A 47 3.38 7.44 3.42
N ILE A 48 3.54 6.13 3.41
CA ILE A 48 2.46 5.20 3.70
C ILE A 48 2.82 4.40 4.94
N LEU A 49 1.94 4.44 5.94
CA LEU A 49 2.12 3.64 7.15
C LEU A 49 1.73 2.21 6.88
N VAL A 50 2.62 1.28 7.21
CA VAL A 50 2.36 -0.14 7.05
C VAL A 50 2.69 -0.86 8.35
N ASP A 51 2.05 -2.01 8.57
CA ASP A 51 2.25 -2.77 9.79
C ASP A 51 3.65 -3.34 9.90
N SER A 52 4.20 -3.77 8.78
CA SER A 52 5.56 -4.31 8.75
C SER A 52 6.03 -4.40 7.30
N VAL A 53 7.33 -4.56 7.14
CA VAL A 53 7.95 -4.82 5.84
C VAL A 53 8.73 -6.11 5.97
N ALA A 54 8.38 -7.11 5.18
CA ALA A 54 9.04 -8.39 5.25
C ALA A 54 10.31 -8.40 4.40
N GLU A 55 10.17 -8.13 3.11
CA GLU A 55 11.31 -8.21 2.20
C GLU A 55 10.96 -7.58 0.87
N ILE A 56 11.96 -7.39 0.04
CA ILE A 56 11.80 -6.95 -1.34
C ILE A 56 11.72 -8.19 -2.21
N VAL A 57 10.67 -8.27 -3.01
CA VAL A 57 10.41 -9.44 -3.86
C VAL A 57 10.48 -9.03 -5.32
N TYR A 58 11.14 -9.84 -6.13
CA TYR A 58 11.22 -9.62 -7.57
C TYR A 58 10.29 -10.61 -8.25
N LEU A 59 9.32 -10.10 -9.01
CA LEU A 59 8.34 -10.92 -9.68
C LEU A 59 8.45 -10.76 -11.20
N LYS A 60 8.37 -11.88 -11.92
CA LYS A 60 8.25 -11.84 -13.37
C LYS A 60 6.80 -11.64 -13.76
N SER A 61 6.57 -11.04 -14.91
CA SER A 61 5.20 -10.84 -15.40
C SER A 61 4.42 -12.14 -15.43
N SER A 62 5.09 -13.24 -15.75
CA SER A 62 4.43 -14.54 -15.83
C SER A 62 3.98 -15.08 -14.49
N GLU A 63 4.49 -14.50 -13.39
CA GLU A 63 4.12 -14.93 -12.05
C GLU A 63 2.95 -14.12 -11.48
N ILE A 64 2.43 -13.17 -12.25
CA ILE A 64 1.38 -12.27 -11.79
C ILE A 64 0.08 -12.60 -12.49
N ASP A 65 -0.92 -12.96 -11.71
CA ASP A 65 -2.26 -13.26 -12.23
C ASP A 65 -3.14 -12.02 -12.15
N SER A 66 -4.08 -11.91 -13.07
CA SER A 66 -5.03 -10.82 -13.01
C SER A 66 -6.05 -11.08 -11.89
N VAL A 67 -6.65 -10.00 -11.41
CA VAL A 67 -7.57 -10.09 -10.27
C VAL A 67 -9.02 -9.88 -10.69
N SER A 68 -9.40 -10.47 -11.81
CA SER A 68 -10.73 -10.21 -12.36
C SER A 68 -11.89 -10.64 -11.47
N ASN A 69 -11.64 -11.47 -10.47
CA ASN A 69 -12.72 -12.03 -9.65
C ASN A 69 -12.57 -11.85 -8.16
N ILE A 70 -11.87 -10.81 -7.73
CA ILE A 70 -11.84 -10.48 -6.31
C ILE A 70 -12.95 -9.50 -5.97
N GLY A 71 -13.96 -9.43 -6.82
CA GLY A 71 -14.92 -8.34 -6.84
C GLY A 71 -15.81 -8.17 -5.63
N LEU A 72 -15.76 -9.07 -4.67
CA LEU A 72 -16.57 -8.93 -3.47
C LEU A 72 -15.88 -8.12 -2.38
N VAL A 73 -14.62 -7.74 -2.59
CA VAL A 73 -13.84 -7.00 -1.61
C VAL A 73 -13.76 -5.55 -2.07
N LYS A 74 -14.09 -4.62 -1.17
CA LYS A 74 -14.05 -3.20 -1.51
C LYS A 74 -12.68 -2.75 -1.99
N SER A 75 -11.64 -3.38 -1.47
CA SER A 75 -10.27 -3.01 -1.80
C SER A 75 -9.80 -3.54 -3.16
N ALA A 76 -10.64 -4.34 -3.85
CA ALA A 76 -10.21 -4.94 -5.11
C ALA A 76 -9.82 -3.92 -6.16
N GLN A 77 -10.43 -2.73 -6.12
CA GLN A 77 -10.11 -1.67 -7.07
C GLN A 77 -8.67 -1.17 -6.93
N PHE A 78 -8.03 -1.40 -5.80
CA PHE A 78 -6.65 -0.97 -5.56
C PHE A 78 -5.65 -2.07 -5.85
N ILE A 79 -6.10 -3.26 -6.22
CA ILE A 79 -5.23 -4.41 -6.44
C ILE A 79 -4.99 -4.56 -7.93
N GLN A 80 -3.71 -4.53 -8.30
CA GLN A 80 -3.28 -4.62 -9.68
C GLN A 80 -3.13 -6.06 -10.15
N GLY A 81 -2.76 -6.94 -9.25
CA GLY A 81 -2.56 -8.33 -9.58
C GLY A 81 -2.25 -9.14 -8.34
N MET A 82 -2.03 -10.42 -8.53
CA MET A 82 -1.66 -11.27 -7.40
C MET A 82 -0.68 -12.35 -7.86
N SER A 83 0.07 -12.89 -6.90
CA SER A 83 1.03 -13.94 -7.16
C SER A 83 0.87 -15.01 -6.09
N HIS A 84 0.87 -16.26 -6.51
CA HIS A 84 0.84 -17.38 -5.59
C HIS A 84 2.26 -17.69 -5.13
N ARG A 85 2.46 -17.66 -3.83
CA ARG A 85 3.75 -17.93 -3.22
C ARG A 85 3.64 -19.16 -2.33
N ASP A 86 4.78 -19.73 -1.96
CA ASP A 86 4.77 -20.93 -1.12
C ASP A 86 4.06 -20.72 0.21
N ASP A 87 4.16 -19.52 0.74
CA ASP A 87 3.60 -19.20 2.05
C ASP A 87 2.29 -18.40 1.96
N GLY A 88 1.68 -18.32 0.79
CA GLY A 88 0.39 -17.66 0.64
C GLY A 88 0.30 -16.83 -0.61
N LEU A 89 -0.65 -15.90 -0.60
CA LEU A 89 -0.89 -15.00 -1.72
C LEU A 89 -0.24 -13.65 -1.48
N LEU A 90 0.32 -13.11 -2.54
CA LEU A 90 0.88 -11.76 -2.55
C LEU A 90 0.02 -10.90 -3.45
N PHE A 91 -0.50 -9.80 -2.94
CA PHE A 91 -1.29 -8.88 -3.72
C PHE A 91 -0.47 -7.67 -4.11
N LEU A 92 -0.57 -7.28 -5.38
CA LEU A 92 0.11 -6.10 -5.91
C LEU A 92 -0.85 -4.94 -5.88
N VAL A 93 -0.46 -3.88 -5.21
CA VAL A 93 -1.30 -2.69 -5.05
C VAL A 93 -1.02 -1.71 -6.17
N ASN A 94 -2.08 -1.17 -6.77
CA ASN A 94 -1.95 -0.13 -7.77
C ASN A 94 -1.88 1.22 -7.05
N LEU A 95 -0.69 1.76 -6.93
CA LEU A 95 -0.48 2.98 -6.17
C LEU A 95 -1.16 4.20 -6.80
N ASN A 96 -1.20 4.26 -8.12
CA ASN A 96 -1.86 5.36 -8.79
C ASN A 96 -3.34 5.41 -8.43
N THR A 97 -4.01 4.26 -8.49
CA THR A 97 -5.41 4.19 -8.14
C THR A 97 -5.65 4.51 -6.67
N LEU A 98 -4.75 4.00 -5.83
CA LEU A 98 -4.86 4.20 -4.39
C LEU A 98 -4.82 5.69 -4.03
N PHE A 99 -3.90 6.44 -4.64
CA PHE A 99 -3.74 7.85 -4.33
C PHE A 99 -4.78 8.73 -5.03
N THR A 100 -5.21 8.37 -6.23
CA THR A 100 -6.17 9.20 -6.95
C THR A 100 -7.57 9.08 -6.39
N GLN A 101 -7.87 8.05 -5.61
CA GLN A 101 -9.15 7.91 -4.93
C GLN A 101 -9.24 8.79 -3.69
N GLU A 102 -8.19 9.51 -3.39
CA GLU A 102 -8.09 10.33 -2.20
C GLU A 102 -8.83 11.65 -2.41
N LYS A 103 -10.14 11.65 -2.34
CA LYS A 103 -10.90 12.89 -2.46
C LYS A 103 -12.07 12.94 -1.53
#